data_d04e137525f7200bc99c28d2e90aff3c
#
_entry.id   d04e137525f7200bc99c28d2e90aff3c
#
_cell.length_a   1.000
_cell.length_b   1.000
_cell.length_c   1.000
_cell.angle_alpha   90.00
_cell.angle_beta   90.00
_cell.angle_gamma   90.00
#
_symmetry.space_group_name_H-M   'P 1'
#
loop_
_entity.id
_entity.type
_entity.pdbx_description
1 polymer ?
#
loop_
_entity_poly.entity_id
_entity_poly.type
_entity_poly.pdbx_seq_one_letter_code
_entity_poly.pdbx_strand_id
1 'polypeptide(L)'
;VTYACGPYSPIIPTPEFFALSGDHKPMSYYEQEENVRLWQALTNEKIPLKDIEDAVYRSSCDEFLDNLMLKKSPNKFYAYLNNSGDTEVEDLLRSAKQLEKTRSDMQSPWYYPQTRFSEAVPVEFKDIIQECKSYQGTRLRDRYGLQVVRGLFASRQYDECIEYAGSAFSDISDNNLMKRMAGRYVAGCWRRLGDDVRADSLFALAGDVWSLSSDSAVFYMAERFPNTPQLIEYIRHRGNDTVFMRKMEPIVKRVLKRSNIANKGDWYYLLAYIDNEYRVNPSAARACVYSSLQQKFSLDELRDLARAYKMKLDARAGNSRSLVDDLKWIEGKIGVLDENAYEWKRRICNIIYADWVPRLWKNRDYSTAILLCAYADDIYPYSGPSVYGSLSFQLMGSMSSAQLAAAYGNMQASTPLYDFLKRKARTDSDYYNEVIGTLALREGDYVRAERYLSLVSEDYQKTMNIYKDGYLSRDPFTPYTSRWSVVYYDENQHWEYDMQAARHIGRPKLNAKLEFARRMLFYKDTMLQSVTADERGQARLMYAIGRRNSFEECWALTQYWRGDYIGIFYPALQYWDDDFAERKYAFLYDYSHSDEYKKIESEYDSEL
;
A
#
# COMPACT_ATOMS: atom_id res chain seq x y z
N VAL A 1 -8.73 -15.25 2.92
CA VAL A 1 -8.92 -13.92 2.33
C VAL A 1 -9.04 -14.12 0.84
N THR A 2 -10.27 -14.07 0.33
CA THR A 2 -10.56 -14.11 -1.11
C THR A 2 -10.06 -12.79 -1.71
N TYR A 3 -8.99 -12.88 -2.49
CA TYR A 3 -8.62 -11.77 -3.37
C TYR A 3 -9.71 -11.65 -4.42
N ALA A 4 -10.56 -10.64 -4.32
CA ALA A 4 -11.43 -10.26 -5.41
C ALA A 4 -10.53 -9.86 -6.58
N CYS A 5 -10.75 -10.45 -7.76
CA CYS A 5 -10.03 -10.09 -9.00
C CYS A 5 -10.45 -8.68 -9.42
N GLY A 6 -9.79 -7.68 -8.89
CA GLY A 6 -9.95 -6.29 -9.28
C GLY A 6 -8.63 -5.54 -9.14
N PRO A 7 -8.32 -4.58 -9.99
CA PRO A 7 -7.13 -3.77 -9.84
C PRO A 7 -7.19 -3.02 -8.51
N TYR A 8 -6.14 -3.09 -7.71
CA TYR A 8 -6.04 -2.35 -6.44
C TYR A 8 -5.88 -0.86 -6.73
N SER A 9 -6.69 -0.03 -6.09
CA SER A 9 -6.45 1.41 -6.13
C SER A 9 -5.10 1.73 -5.51
N PRO A 10 -4.21 2.48 -6.17
CA PRO A 10 -2.97 2.94 -5.57
C PRO A 10 -3.20 3.97 -4.47
N ILE A 11 -4.45 4.36 -4.27
CA ILE A 11 -4.82 5.36 -3.28
C ILE A 11 -4.95 4.73 -1.92
N ILE A 12 -4.22 5.29 -1.00
CA ILE A 12 -4.26 4.90 0.39
C ILE A 12 -4.99 6.00 1.16
N PRO A 13 -6.07 5.69 1.90
CA PRO A 13 -6.65 6.65 2.83
C PRO A 13 -5.58 7.22 3.74
N THR A 14 -5.68 8.51 4.09
CA THR A 14 -4.63 9.18 4.88
C THR A 14 -4.30 8.48 6.19
N PRO A 15 -5.28 7.91 6.93
CA PRO A 15 -4.97 7.15 8.13
C PRO A 15 -4.16 5.87 7.88
N GLU A 16 -4.44 5.15 6.80
CA GLU A 16 -3.64 3.98 6.39
C GLU A 16 -2.24 4.39 5.95
N PHE A 17 -2.09 5.61 5.42
CA PHE A 17 -0.78 6.16 5.11
C PHE A 17 0.04 6.42 6.37
N PHE A 18 -0.60 6.86 7.44
CA PHE A 18 0.03 7.15 8.73
C PHE A 18 0.41 5.88 9.50
N ALA A 19 -0.32 4.78 9.34
CA ALA A 19 -0.04 3.47 9.91
C ALA A 19 0.39 2.49 8.81
N LEU A 20 1.39 1.64 9.07
CA LEU A 20 1.70 0.49 8.21
C LEU A 20 0.69 -0.62 8.48
N SER A 21 0.07 -1.20 7.45
CA SER A 21 -0.70 -2.42 7.60
C SER A 21 0.28 -3.56 7.91
N GLY A 22 0.03 -4.29 9.00
CA GLY A 22 0.87 -5.41 9.41
C GLY A 22 2.04 -5.06 10.35
N ASP A 23 2.28 -3.78 10.63
CA ASP A 23 3.33 -3.36 11.58
C ASP A 23 3.00 -3.66 13.05
N HIS A 24 1.76 -4.10 13.32
CA HIS A 24 1.38 -4.41 14.69
C HIS A 24 2.17 -5.63 15.18
N LYS A 25 3.25 -5.33 15.89
CA LYS A 25 3.97 -6.34 16.66
C LYS A 25 3.37 -6.35 18.08
N PRO A 26 2.72 -7.45 18.50
CA PRO A 26 2.19 -7.53 19.84
C PRO A 26 3.32 -7.41 20.88
N MET A 27 2.99 -7.00 22.10
CA MET A 27 3.99 -6.88 23.18
C MET A 27 4.82 -8.15 23.35
N SER A 28 4.20 -9.31 23.14
CA SER A 28 4.88 -10.60 23.15
C SER A 28 6.06 -10.69 22.19
N TYR A 29 6.05 -9.98 21.05
CA TYR A 29 7.16 -9.98 20.12
C TYR A 29 8.43 -9.35 20.73
N TYR A 30 8.29 -8.17 21.32
CA TYR A 30 9.42 -7.47 21.95
C TYR A 30 9.95 -8.24 23.16
N GLU A 31 9.04 -8.83 23.94
CA GLU A 31 9.40 -9.68 25.07
C GLU A 31 10.11 -10.97 24.63
N GLN A 32 9.70 -11.56 23.51
CA GLN A 32 10.37 -12.72 22.94
C GLN A 32 11.81 -12.38 22.54
N GLU A 33 12.01 -11.28 21.83
CA GLU A 33 13.34 -10.84 21.43
C GLU A 33 14.25 -10.57 22.64
N GLU A 34 13.74 -9.87 23.65
CA GLU A 34 14.48 -9.63 24.91
C GLU A 34 14.77 -10.96 25.62
N ASN A 35 13.78 -11.87 25.70
CA ASN A 35 13.95 -13.15 26.38
C ASN A 35 14.93 -14.08 25.67
N VAL A 36 14.97 -14.09 24.35
CA VAL A 36 15.97 -14.87 23.59
C VAL A 36 17.39 -14.41 23.91
N ARG A 37 17.61 -13.09 24.01
CA ARG A 37 18.90 -12.52 24.44
C ARG A 37 19.24 -12.88 25.88
N LEU A 38 18.26 -12.86 26.79
CA LEU A 38 18.44 -13.27 28.18
C LEU A 38 18.74 -14.77 28.28
N TRP A 39 18.15 -15.62 27.45
CA TRP A 39 18.49 -17.02 27.38
C TRP A 39 19.93 -17.24 26.87
N GLN A 40 20.36 -16.48 25.85
CA GLN A 40 21.73 -16.54 25.36
C GLN A 40 22.74 -16.19 26.46
N ALA A 41 22.50 -15.07 27.18
CA ALA A 41 23.38 -14.66 28.28
C ALA A 41 23.40 -15.65 29.45
N LEU A 42 22.28 -16.34 29.70
CA LEU A 42 22.15 -17.32 30.78
C LEU A 42 22.86 -18.66 30.47
N THR A 43 22.91 -19.04 29.19
CA THR A 43 23.40 -20.35 28.74
C THR A 43 24.79 -20.24 28.11
N ASN A 44 24.88 -19.78 26.87
CA ASN A 44 26.15 -19.59 26.17
C ASN A 44 26.02 -18.53 25.06
N GLU A 45 26.80 -17.46 25.13
CA GLU A 45 26.80 -16.35 24.16
C GLU A 45 27.15 -16.76 22.73
N LYS A 46 27.73 -17.95 22.52
CA LYS A 46 28.05 -18.49 21.19
C LYS A 46 26.87 -19.17 20.50
N ILE A 47 25.76 -19.37 21.21
CA ILE A 47 24.55 -19.97 20.62
C ILE A 47 23.84 -18.90 19.76
N PRO A 48 23.53 -19.18 18.48
CA PRO A 48 22.78 -18.25 17.64
C PRO A 48 21.40 -17.92 18.26
N LEU A 49 21.02 -16.65 18.25
CA LEU A 49 19.70 -16.23 18.75
C LEU A 49 18.54 -16.98 18.09
N LYS A 50 18.67 -17.25 16.77
CA LYS A 50 17.68 -18.03 16.02
C LYS A 50 17.50 -19.44 16.60
N ASP A 51 18.58 -20.11 16.96
CA ASP A 51 18.51 -21.47 17.52
C ASP A 51 17.77 -21.49 18.87
N ILE A 52 17.97 -20.43 19.68
CA ILE A 52 17.23 -20.25 20.93
C ILE A 52 15.77 -19.93 20.66
N GLU A 53 15.49 -19.03 19.72
CA GLU A 53 14.14 -18.65 19.33
C GLU A 53 13.35 -19.89 18.83
N ASP A 54 13.94 -20.67 17.96
CA ASP A 54 13.34 -21.88 17.39
C ASP A 54 13.01 -22.88 18.51
N ALA A 55 13.91 -23.11 19.45
CA ALA A 55 13.70 -24.05 20.56
C ALA A 55 12.66 -23.53 21.56
N VAL A 56 12.75 -22.26 21.98
CA VAL A 56 11.90 -21.72 23.06
C VAL A 56 10.50 -21.34 22.56
N TYR A 57 10.37 -20.81 21.34
CA TYR A 57 9.11 -20.23 20.88
C TYR A 57 8.46 -20.94 19.69
N ARG A 58 9.23 -21.54 18.79
CA ARG A 58 8.69 -22.10 17.54
C ARG A 58 8.41 -23.60 17.65
N SER A 59 9.20 -24.34 18.42
CA SER A 59 8.97 -25.78 18.63
C SER A 59 7.73 -26.01 19.48
N SER A 60 6.87 -26.93 19.07
CA SER A 60 5.82 -27.49 19.92
C SER A 60 6.41 -28.24 21.11
N CYS A 61 5.56 -28.64 22.09
CA CYS A 61 6.02 -29.45 23.21
C CYS A 61 6.58 -30.79 22.76
N ASP A 62 5.92 -31.46 21.83
CA ASP A 62 6.34 -32.78 21.34
C ASP A 62 7.66 -32.66 20.54
N GLU A 63 7.76 -31.68 19.64
CA GLU A 63 9.00 -31.41 18.91
C GLU A 63 10.16 -31.02 19.84
N PHE A 64 9.90 -30.27 20.91
CA PHE A 64 10.91 -29.91 21.90
C PHE A 64 11.44 -31.16 22.60
N LEU A 65 10.56 -32.06 23.06
CA LEU A 65 10.93 -33.30 23.72
C LEU A 65 11.69 -34.25 22.78
N ASP A 66 11.24 -34.39 21.53
CA ASP A 66 11.90 -35.21 20.52
C ASP A 66 13.32 -34.69 20.24
N ASN A 67 13.51 -33.38 20.11
CA ASN A 67 14.83 -32.77 19.88
C ASN A 67 15.77 -32.95 21.07
N LEU A 68 15.27 -32.98 22.31
CA LEU A 68 16.06 -33.28 23.49
C LEU A 68 16.57 -34.74 23.51
N MET A 69 15.86 -35.67 22.84
CA MET A 69 16.29 -37.07 22.73
C MET A 69 17.32 -37.28 21.62
N LEU A 70 17.52 -36.33 20.71
CA LEU A 70 18.47 -36.45 19.62
C LEU A 70 19.91 -36.30 20.13
N LYS A 71 20.72 -37.38 19.97
CA LYS A 71 22.17 -37.34 20.33
C LYS A 71 22.98 -36.28 19.59
N LYS A 72 22.52 -35.84 18.40
CA LYS A 72 23.13 -34.79 17.59
C LYS A 72 22.03 -33.94 16.97
N SER A 73 21.73 -32.79 17.60
CA SER A 73 20.83 -31.82 17.02
C SER A 73 21.60 -30.79 16.18
N PRO A 74 21.09 -30.40 14.99
CA PRO A 74 21.63 -29.28 14.22
C PRO A 74 21.48 -27.93 14.93
N ASN A 75 20.48 -27.78 15.78
CA ASN A 75 20.24 -26.60 16.58
C ASN A 75 21.19 -26.59 17.79
N LYS A 76 21.99 -25.56 17.91
CA LYS A 76 23.03 -25.47 18.95
C LYS A 76 22.49 -25.29 20.38
N PHE A 77 21.26 -24.82 20.52
CA PHE A 77 20.64 -24.71 21.83
C PHE A 77 20.25 -26.08 22.38
N TYR A 78 19.65 -26.96 21.59
CA TYR A 78 19.41 -28.35 21.98
C TYR A 78 20.72 -29.12 22.24
N ALA A 79 21.74 -28.88 21.39
CA ALA A 79 23.03 -29.47 21.62
C ALA A 79 23.66 -29.00 22.96
N TYR A 80 23.45 -27.76 23.35
CA TYR A 80 23.85 -27.25 24.67
C TYR A 80 23.10 -27.96 25.78
N LEU A 81 21.76 -28.03 25.74
CA LEU A 81 20.95 -28.69 26.76
C LEU A 81 21.37 -30.15 26.95
N ASN A 82 21.60 -30.88 25.86
CA ASN A 82 21.98 -32.30 25.90
C ASN A 82 23.42 -32.56 26.44
N ASN A 83 24.32 -31.59 26.30
CA ASN A 83 25.73 -31.78 26.64
C ASN A 83 26.15 -31.05 27.93
N SER A 84 25.43 -30.04 28.37
CA SER A 84 25.80 -29.22 29.53
C SER A 84 25.47 -29.87 30.88
N GLY A 85 24.49 -30.77 30.90
CA GLY A 85 23.92 -31.30 32.14
C GLY A 85 23.16 -30.24 32.96
N ASP A 86 22.73 -29.15 32.30
CA ASP A 86 21.97 -28.06 32.94
C ASP A 86 20.49 -28.43 33.10
N THR A 87 20.23 -29.33 34.05
CA THR A 87 18.89 -29.88 34.31
C THR A 87 17.91 -28.79 34.75
N GLU A 88 18.37 -27.73 35.44
CA GLU A 88 17.47 -26.64 35.86
C GLU A 88 16.82 -25.93 34.64
N VAL A 89 17.61 -25.67 33.61
CA VAL A 89 17.12 -25.04 32.37
C VAL A 89 16.22 -26.00 31.59
N GLU A 90 16.62 -27.26 31.51
CA GLU A 90 15.85 -28.31 30.82
C GLU A 90 14.46 -28.49 31.46
N ASP A 91 14.40 -28.67 32.78
CA ASP A 91 13.18 -28.87 33.54
C ASP A 91 12.24 -27.67 33.44
N LEU A 92 12.78 -26.44 33.56
CA LEU A 92 12.02 -25.22 33.37
C LEU A 92 11.38 -25.15 31.96
N LEU A 93 12.15 -25.46 30.93
CA LEU A 93 11.64 -25.42 29.55
C LEU A 93 10.61 -26.53 29.29
N ARG A 94 10.79 -27.72 29.88
CA ARG A 94 9.80 -28.81 29.86
C ARG A 94 8.47 -28.33 30.46
N SER A 95 8.51 -27.80 31.69
CA SER A 95 7.33 -27.26 32.37
C SER A 95 6.66 -26.15 31.58
N ALA A 96 7.45 -25.23 30.98
CA ALA A 96 6.93 -24.14 30.14
C ALA A 96 6.22 -24.65 28.87
N LYS A 97 6.81 -25.63 28.18
CA LYS A 97 6.23 -26.27 26.98
C LYS A 97 5.00 -27.10 27.28
N GLN A 98 5.01 -27.84 28.38
CA GLN A 98 3.84 -28.57 28.86
C GLN A 98 2.66 -27.61 29.15
N LEU A 99 2.92 -26.49 29.81
CA LEU A 99 1.93 -25.47 30.08
C LEU A 99 1.33 -24.87 28.78
N GLU A 100 2.18 -24.63 27.77
CA GLU A 100 1.75 -24.16 26.45
C GLU A 100 0.86 -25.17 25.75
N LYS A 101 1.24 -26.46 25.74
CA LYS A 101 0.45 -27.55 25.16
C LYS A 101 -0.91 -27.67 25.81
N THR A 102 -0.97 -27.77 27.15
CA THR A 102 -2.22 -27.88 27.90
C THR A 102 -3.16 -26.71 27.61
N ARG A 103 -2.62 -25.47 27.51
CA ARG A 103 -3.39 -24.28 27.17
C ARG A 103 -3.88 -24.31 25.71
N SER A 104 -3.04 -24.73 24.77
CA SER A 104 -3.38 -24.83 23.35
C SER A 104 -4.48 -25.85 23.11
N ASP A 105 -4.37 -27.00 23.74
CA ASP A 105 -5.38 -28.06 23.64
C ASP A 105 -6.76 -27.60 24.13
N MET A 106 -6.82 -26.82 25.21
CA MET A 106 -8.05 -26.23 25.71
C MET A 106 -8.67 -25.14 24.82
N GLN A 107 -7.86 -24.47 24.00
CA GLN A 107 -8.29 -23.39 23.08
C GLN A 107 -8.59 -23.89 21.66
N SER A 108 -8.33 -25.15 21.35
CA SER A 108 -8.59 -25.73 20.04
C SER A 108 -10.09 -25.65 19.71
N PRO A 109 -10.49 -25.13 18.54
CA PRO A 109 -11.88 -25.14 18.11
C PRO A 109 -12.42 -26.55 17.87
N TRP A 110 -11.53 -27.56 17.79
CA TRP A 110 -11.85 -29.00 17.67
C TRP A 110 -11.84 -29.73 19.01
N TYR A 111 -11.59 -29.01 20.11
CA TYR A 111 -11.66 -29.57 21.44
C TYR A 111 -13.12 -29.64 21.86
N TYR A 112 -13.69 -30.83 21.78
CA TYR A 112 -15.01 -31.14 22.33
C TYR A 112 -14.81 -31.76 23.72
N PRO A 113 -15.04 -31.02 24.83
CA PRO A 113 -15.00 -31.63 26.15
C PRO A 113 -16.10 -32.68 26.22
N GLN A 114 -15.74 -33.89 26.57
CA GLN A 114 -16.69 -35.01 26.71
C GLN A 114 -17.70 -34.78 27.85
N THR A 115 -17.46 -33.77 28.68
CA THR A 115 -18.38 -33.33 29.74
C THR A 115 -18.58 -31.83 29.61
N ARG A 116 -19.80 -31.35 29.79
CA ARG A 116 -20.10 -29.92 29.97
C ARG A 116 -19.06 -29.33 30.91
N PHE A 117 -18.47 -28.21 30.53
CA PHE A 117 -17.44 -27.48 31.27
C PHE A 117 -17.59 -27.76 32.78
N SER A 118 -16.83 -28.74 33.28
CA SER A 118 -16.63 -28.83 34.70
C SER A 118 -15.74 -27.65 35.07
N GLU A 119 -16.08 -26.91 36.10
CA GLU A 119 -15.26 -25.86 36.69
C GLU A 119 -13.91 -26.39 37.22
N ALA A 120 -13.67 -27.69 37.06
CA ALA A 120 -12.48 -28.36 37.55
C ALA A 120 -11.25 -27.94 36.70
N VAL A 121 -10.25 -27.41 37.37
CA VAL A 121 -8.91 -27.16 36.83
C VAL A 121 -8.33 -28.49 36.34
N PRO A 122 -7.83 -28.56 35.09
CA PRO A 122 -7.12 -29.75 34.60
C PRO A 122 -6.00 -30.16 35.57
N VAL A 123 -5.86 -31.44 35.80
CA VAL A 123 -4.87 -31.99 36.76
C VAL A 123 -3.46 -31.59 36.33
N GLU A 124 -3.19 -31.57 35.04
CA GLU A 124 -1.92 -31.20 34.46
C GLU A 124 -1.46 -29.78 34.85
N PHE A 125 -2.36 -28.81 34.98
CA PHE A 125 -2.01 -27.50 35.49
C PHE A 125 -1.57 -27.53 36.95
N LYS A 126 -2.21 -28.33 37.79
CA LYS A 126 -1.87 -28.45 39.20
C LYS A 126 -0.47 -29.02 39.38
N ASP A 127 -0.15 -30.05 38.62
CA ASP A 127 1.16 -30.72 38.70
C ASP A 127 2.29 -29.78 38.23
N ILE A 128 2.12 -29.07 37.13
CA ILE A 128 3.09 -28.11 36.62
C ILE A 128 3.28 -26.94 37.61
N ILE A 129 2.19 -26.39 38.15
CA ILE A 129 2.24 -25.32 39.15
C ILE A 129 3.01 -25.78 40.39
N GLN A 130 2.72 -27.01 40.90
CA GLN A 130 3.37 -27.56 42.07
C GLN A 130 4.86 -27.82 41.82
N GLU A 131 5.22 -28.35 40.65
CA GLU A 131 6.59 -28.57 40.23
C GLU A 131 7.35 -27.23 40.22
N CYS A 132 6.80 -26.21 39.54
CA CYS A 132 7.43 -24.89 39.48
C CYS A 132 7.53 -24.20 40.87
N LYS A 133 6.54 -24.39 41.75
CA LYS A 133 6.60 -23.88 43.15
C LYS A 133 7.67 -24.58 43.98
N SER A 134 8.02 -25.82 43.68
CA SER A 134 9.01 -26.61 44.42
C SER A 134 10.46 -26.21 44.14
N TYR A 135 10.70 -25.40 43.13
CA TYR A 135 12.06 -24.94 42.76
C TYR A 135 12.69 -24.11 43.90
N GLN A 136 13.85 -24.57 44.36
CA GLN A 136 14.57 -23.95 45.50
C GLN A 136 15.83 -23.15 45.05
N GLY A 137 16.17 -23.21 43.75
CA GLY A 137 17.31 -22.48 43.22
C GLY A 137 17.07 -20.97 43.15
N THR A 138 18.15 -20.20 43.06
CA THR A 138 18.08 -18.72 42.93
C THR A 138 18.22 -18.26 41.48
N ARG A 139 18.91 -19.05 40.64
CA ARG A 139 19.30 -18.70 39.26
C ARG A 139 18.11 -18.46 38.33
N LEU A 140 17.07 -19.29 38.45
CA LEU A 140 15.91 -19.27 37.56
C LEU A 140 14.60 -18.97 38.33
N ARG A 141 14.69 -18.43 39.55
CA ARG A 141 13.56 -18.17 40.45
C ARG A 141 12.45 -17.35 39.78
N ASP A 142 12.85 -16.28 39.10
CA ASP A 142 11.93 -15.40 38.40
C ASP A 142 11.24 -16.10 37.22
N ARG A 143 11.96 -16.99 36.52
CA ARG A 143 11.43 -17.75 35.39
C ARG A 143 10.46 -18.85 35.85
N TYR A 144 10.78 -19.60 36.90
CA TYR A 144 9.86 -20.56 37.52
C TYR A 144 8.64 -19.85 38.11
N GLY A 145 8.83 -18.71 38.79
CA GLY A 145 7.75 -17.87 39.28
C GLY A 145 6.79 -17.43 38.17
N LEU A 146 7.31 -17.07 37.01
CA LEU A 146 6.48 -16.74 35.85
C LEU A 146 5.64 -17.94 35.38
N GLN A 147 6.18 -19.18 35.37
CA GLN A 147 5.37 -20.36 35.00
C GLN A 147 4.25 -20.61 36.00
N VAL A 148 4.50 -20.42 37.29
CA VAL A 148 3.42 -20.52 38.31
C VAL A 148 2.31 -19.49 38.02
N VAL A 149 2.67 -18.21 37.78
CA VAL A 149 1.69 -17.17 37.45
C VAL A 149 0.91 -17.52 36.18
N ARG A 150 1.59 -18.01 35.13
CA ARG A 150 0.93 -18.48 33.88
C ARG A 150 -0.05 -19.63 34.11
N GLY A 151 0.37 -20.60 34.91
CA GLY A 151 -0.47 -21.75 35.27
C GLY A 151 -1.70 -21.36 36.08
N LEU A 152 -1.54 -20.54 37.12
CA LEU A 152 -2.65 -20.04 37.95
C LEU A 152 -3.64 -19.20 37.14
N PHE A 153 -3.14 -18.35 36.25
CA PHE A 153 -4.00 -17.58 35.33
C PHE A 153 -4.77 -18.48 34.36
N ALA A 154 -4.09 -19.44 33.72
CA ALA A 154 -4.70 -20.37 32.77
C ALA A 154 -5.75 -21.25 33.43
N SER A 155 -5.52 -21.66 34.69
CA SER A 155 -6.44 -22.45 35.51
C SER A 155 -7.53 -21.62 36.21
N ARG A 156 -7.61 -20.28 35.88
CA ARG A 156 -8.60 -19.34 36.43
C ARG A 156 -8.52 -19.10 37.94
N GLN A 157 -7.43 -19.44 38.59
CA GLN A 157 -7.14 -19.17 40.00
C GLN A 157 -6.64 -17.72 40.18
N TYR A 158 -7.50 -16.73 39.90
CA TYR A 158 -7.11 -15.34 39.77
C TYR A 158 -6.60 -14.72 41.07
N ASP A 159 -7.29 -14.98 42.20
CA ASP A 159 -6.89 -14.43 43.49
C ASP A 159 -5.53 -15.00 43.92
N GLU A 160 -5.35 -16.32 43.83
CA GLU A 160 -4.06 -16.97 44.13
C GLU A 160 -2.93 -16.50 43.21
N CYS A 161 -3.25 -16.24 41.93
CA CYS A 161 -2.29 -15.68 40.95
C CYS A 161 -1.78 -14.30 41.39
N ILE A 162 -2.69 -13.43 41.84
CA ILE A 162 -2.36 -12.08 42.32
C ILE A 162 -1.50 -12.18 43.58
N GLU A 163 -1.90 -12.99 44.58
CA GLU A 163 -1.17 -13.15 45.82
C GLU A 163 0.22 -13.75 45.61
N TYR A 164 0.31 -14.81 44.83
CA TYR A 164 1.58 -15.45 44.51
C TYR A 164 2.54 -14.48 43.77
N ALA A 165 2.07 -13.79 42.74
CA ALA A 165 2.89 -12.84 42.03
C ALA A 165 3.40 -11.70 42.92
N GLY A 166 2.54 -11.19 43.80
CA GLY A 166 2.88 -10.17 44.80
C GLY A 166 4.03 -10.57 45.71
N SER A 167 4.05 -11.85 46.17
CA SER A 167 5.12 -12.36 47.02
C SER A 167 6.36 -12.77 46.23
N ALA A 168 6.23 -13.51 45.13
CA ALA A 168 7.31 -14.12 44.38
C ALA A 168 8.22 -13.06 43.67
N PHE A 169 7.64 -11.90 43.29
CA PHE A 169 8.34 -10.84 42.59
C PHE A 169 8.57 -9.57 43.44
N SER A 170 8.35 -9.62 44.75
CA SER A 170 8.43 -8.45 45.64
C SER A 170 9.80 -7.82 45.68
N ASP A 171 10.84 -8.63 45.70
CA ASP A 171 12.27 -8.25 45.76
C ASP A 171 12.96 -8.19 44.39
N ILE A 172 12.21 -8.43 43.31
CA ILE A 172 12.73 -8.40 41.94
C ILE A 172 12.55 -6.99 41.36
N SER A 173 13.59 -6.50 40.66
CA SER A 173 13.57 -5.19 39.99
C SER A 173 12.45 -5.04 38.99
N ASP A 174 11.83 -3.86 38.92
CA ASP A 174 10.77 -3.54 37.95
C ASP A 174 11.23 -3.62 36.46
N ASN A 175 12.53 -3.54 36.22
CA ASN A 175 13.13 -3.71 34.90
C ASN A 175 13.28 -5.19 34.49
N ASN A 176 13.06 -6.13 35.41
CA ASN A 176 13.15 -7.55 35.09
C ASN A 176 12.03 -7.97 34.16
N LEU A 177 12.35 -8.64 33.06
CA LEU A 177 11.39 -9.05 32.05
C LEU A 177 10.34 -10.02 32.61
N MET A 178 10.74 -11.00 33.45
CA MET A 178 9.82 -11.99 34.01
C MET A 178 8.80 -11.31 34.94
N LYS A 179 9.23 -10.30 35.72
CA LYS A 179 8.32 -9.48 36.54
C LYS A 179 7.32 -8.70 35.70
N ARG A 180 7.78 -8.07 34.59
CA ARG A 180 6.88 -7.35 33.68
C ARG A 180 5.87 -8.29 33.04
N MET A 181 6.32 -9.46 32.56
CA MET A 181 5.43 -10.49 32.02
C MET A 181 4.41 -10.99 33.04
N ALA A 182 4.84 -11.29 34.28
CA ALA A 182 3.95 -11.68 35.39
C ALA A 182 2.93 -10.57 35.69
N GLY A 183 3.35 -9.30 35.69
CA GLY A 183 2.47 -8.14 35.90
C GLY A 183 1.31 -8.08 34.91
N ARG A 184 1.53 -8.48 33.65
CA ARG A 184 0.44 -8.54 32.64
C ARG A 184 -0.58 -9.65 32.96
N TYR A 185 -0.14 -10.79 33.46
CA TYR A 185 -1.08 -11.85 33.93
C TYR A 185 -1.89 -11.37 35.15
N VAL A 186 -1.24 -10.67 36.09
CA VAL A 186 -1.94 -10.06 37.23
C VAL A 186 -2.95 -9.01 36.78
N ALA A 187 -2.58 -8.16 35.81
CA ALA A 187 -3.52 -7.22 35.18
C ALA A 187 -4.73 -7.95 34.58
N GLY A 188 -4.45 -9.04 33.85
CA GLY A 188 -5.49 -9.93 33.31
C GLY A 188 -6.39 -10.55 34.40
N CYS A 189 -5.84 -10.93 35.58
CA CYS A 189 -6.63 -11.38 36.72
C CYS A 189 -7.59 -10.30 37.20
N TRP A 190 -7.11 -9.09 37.45
CA TRP A 190 -7.97 -7.97 37.86
C TRP A 190 -9.09 -7.68 36.85
N ARG A 191 -8.77 -7.77 35.54
CA ARG A 191 -9.79 -7.64 34.47
C ARG A 191 -10.87 -8.72 34.58
N ARG A 192 -10.49 -9.95 34.84
CA ARG A 192 -11.42 -11.09 35.02
C ARG A 192 -12.26 -10.98 36.28
N LEU A 193 -11.73 -10.33 37.30
CA LEU A 193 -12.44 -10.03 38.54
C LEU A 193 -13.30 -8.76 38.48
N GLY A 194 -13.27 -8.03 37.34
CA GLY A 194 -14.10 -6.84 37.09
C GLY A 194 -13.50 -5.52 37.57
N ASP A 195 -12.22 -5.49 37.99
CA ASP A 195 -11.52 -4.26 38.36
C ASP A 195 -10.68 -3.74 37.18
N ASP A 196 -11.34 -3.07 36.24
CA ASP A 196 -10.71 -2.51 35.05
C ASP A 196 -9.71 -1.40 35.36
N VAL A 197 -9.91 -0.65 36.45
CA VAL A 197 -9.01 0.46 36.82
C VAL A 197 -7.65 -0.06 37.26
N ARG A 198 -7.62 -1.10 38.09
CA ARG A 198 -6.37 -1.76 38.49
C ARG A 198 -5.73 -2.47 37.31
N ALA A 199 -6.52 -3.17 36.51
CA ALA A 199 -6.04 -3.82 35.29
C ALA A 199 -5.36 -2.84 34.35
N ASP A 200 -6.00 -1.74 34.00
CA ASP A 200 -5.44 -0.70 33.11
C ASP A 200 -4.15 -0.08 33.67
N SER A 201 -4.11 0.18 34.99
CA SER A 201 -2.91 0.70 35.64
C SER A 201 -1.71 -0.25 35.51
N LEU A 202 -1.93 -1.55 35.69
CA LEU A 202 -0.90 -2.57 35.57
C LEU A 202 -0.49 -2.84 34.12
N PHE A 203 -1.44 -2.87 33.18
CA PHE A 203 -1.13 -2.96 31.75
C PHE A 203 -0.30 -1.76 31.30
N ALA A 204 -0.63 -0.54 31.72
CA ALA A 204 0.14 0.65 31.41
C ALA A 204 1.57 0.59 31.97
N LEU A 205 1.73 0.11 33.20
CA LEU A 205 3.07 -0.12 33.81
C LEU A 205 3.88 -1.17 33.03
N ALA A 206 3.23 -2.22 32.55
CA ALA A 206 3.86 -3.27 31.77
C ALA A 206 4.12 -2.84 30.30
N GLY A 207 3.67 -1.67 29.87
CA GLY A 207 3.83 -1.18 28.50
C GLY A 207 2.82 -1.75 27.50
N ASP A 208 1.79 -2.45 27.97
CA ASP A 208 0.81 -3.12 27.11
C ASP A 208 -0.42 -2.21 26.83
N VAL A 209 -0.25 -1.30 25.89
CA VAL A 209 -1.29 -0.35 25.49
C VAL A 209 -2.51 -1.03 24.82
N TRP A 210 -2.29 -2.19 24.18
CA TRP A 210 -3.35 -2.89 23.46
C TRP A 210 -4.35 -3.58 24.38
N SER A 211 -3.97 -3.82 25.63
CA SER A 211 -4.82 -4.39 26.65
C SER A 211 -5.58 -3.35 27.49
N LEU A 212 -5.40 -2.04 27.23
CA LEU A 212 -6.14 -1.00 27.94
C LEU A 212 -7.63 -0.98 27.55
N SER A 213 -8.51 -0.76 28.52
CA SER A 213 -9.97 -0.82 28.32
C SER A 213 -10.59 0.52 27.90
N SER A 214 -9.89 1.63 28.12
CA SER A 214 -10.45 2.96 27.92
C SER A 214 -9.46 3.96 27.31
N ASP A 215 -9.99 4.94 26.58
CA ASP A 215 -9.19 6.07 26.08
C ASP A 215 -8.51 6.85 27.22
N SER A 216 -9.15 6.96 28.36
CA SER A 216 -8.59 7.62 29.54
C SER A 216 -7.32 6.93 30.06
N ALA A 217 -7.29 5.61 30.01
CA ALA A 217 -6.11 4.83 30.36
C ALA A 217 -4.98 5.04 29.34
N VAL A 218 -5.30 5.14 28.05
CA VAL A 218 -4.31 5.47 27.00
C VAL A 218 -3.76 6.89 27.19
N PHE A 219 -4.61 7.86 27.49
CA PHE A 219 -4.17 9.24 27.78
C PHE A 219 -3.27 9.31 29.01
N TYR A 220 -3.63 8.59 30.07
CA TYR A 220 -2.80 8.47 31.27
C TYR A 220 -1.43 7.85 30.94
N MET A 221 -1.42 6.76 30.17
CA MET A 221 -0.19 6.10 29.73
C MET A 221 0.67 7.05 28.89
N ALA A 222 0.07 7.79 27.96
CA ALA A 222 0.78 8.76 27.12
C ALA A 222 1.46 9.87 27.94
N GLU A 223 0.83 10.33 29.00
CA GLU A 223 1.42 11.32 29.89
C GLU A 223 2.47 10.72 30.82
N ARG A 224 2.24 9.53 31.35
CA ARG A 224 3.11 8.94 32.39
C ARG A 224 4.30 8.17 31.81
N PHE A 225 4.08 7.45 30.71
CA PHE A 225 5.03 6.53 30.09
C PHE A 225 5.27 6.83 28.58
N PRO A 226 5.58 8.07 28.21
CA PRO A 226 5.65 8.50 26.79
C PRO A 226 6.77 7.84 25.98
N ASN A 227 7.71 7.18 26.63
CA ASN A 227 8.82 6.47 25.98
C ASN A 227 8.47 5.01 25.61
N THR A 228 7.24 4.56 25.86
CA THR A 228 6.79 3.21 25.51
C THR A 228 6.67 3.07 23.99
N PRO A 229 7.41 2.16 23.35
CA PRO A 229 7.46 2.08 21.89
C PRO A 229 6.11 1.85 21.23
N GLN A 230 5.31 0.95 21.79
CA GLN A 230 3.99 0.58 21.21
C GLN A 230 2.92 1.64 21.36
N LEU A 231 3.12 2.62 22.22
CA LEU A 231 2.12 3.67 22.46
C LEU A 231 1.86 4.50 21.21
N ILE A 232 2.90 4.92 20.51
CA ILE A 232 2.75 5.70 19.26
C ILE A 232 2.12 4.84 18.17
N GLU A 233 2.47 3.58 18.08
CA GLU A 233 1.86 2.64 17.15
C GLU A 233 0.36 2.50 17.40
N TYR A 234 -0.04 2.28 18.65
CA TYR A 234 -1.46 2.23 19.03
C TYR A 234 -2.21 3.52 18.66
N ILE A 235 -1.62 4.69 18.99
CA ILE A 235 -2.23 5.99 18.66
C ILE A 235 -2.38 6.15 17.15
N ARG A 236 -1.41 5.69 16.36
CA ARG A 236 -1.47 5.73 14.89
C ARG A 236 -2.61 4.87 14.34
N HIS A 237 -2.81 3.68 14.88
CA HIS A 237 -3.96 2.84 14.50
C HIS A 237 -5.32 3.48 14.82
N ARG A 238 -5.37 4.39 15.80
CA ARG A 238 -6.55 5.22 16.10
C ARG A 238 -6.63 6.49 15.25
N GLY A 239 -5.80 6.61 14.21
CA GLY A 239 -5.71 7.80 13.35
C GLY A 239 -7.01 8.25 12.69
N ASN A 240 -8.01 7.38 12.56
CA ASN A 240 -9.35 7.72 12.04
C ASN A 240 -10.30 8.31 13.11
N ASP A 241 -9.96 8.15 14.39
CA ASP A 241 -10.83 8.54 15.48
C ASP A 241 -10.63 10.03 15.81
N THR A 242 -11.49 10.86 15.24
CA THR A 242 -11.45 12.32 15.41
C THR A 242 -11.55 12.75 16.87
N VAL A 243 -12.39 12.08 17.65
CA VAL A 243 -12.60 12.44 19.07
C VAL A 243 -11.36 12.10 19.89
N PHE A 244 -10.84 10.92 19.69
CA PHE A 244 -9.60 10.45 20.33
C PHE A 244 -8.41 11.37 19.98
N MET A 245 -8.21 11.66 18.70
CA MET A 245 -7.07 12.46 18.22
C MET A 245 -7.13 13.91 18.69
N ARG A 246 -8.33 14.50 18.77
CA ARG A 246 -8.50 15.85 19.34
C ARG A 246 -8.18 15.91 20.84
N LYS A 247 -8.52 14.87 21.60
CA LYS A 247 -8.16 14.75 23.02
C LYS A 247 -6.67 14.44 23.21
N MET A 248 -6.05 13.72 22.29
CA MET A 248 -4.63 13.39 22.31
C MET A 248 -3.73 14.62 22.07
N GLU A 249 -4.17 15.59 21.25
CA GLU A 249 -3.36 16.76 20.88
C GLU A 249 -2.77 17.54 22.07
N PRO A 250 -3.54 17.98 23.08
CA PRO A 250 -2.98 18.70 24.23
C PRO A 250 -1.98 17.84 25.01
N ILE A 251 -2.16 16.51 25.01
CA ILE A 251 -1.22 15.57 25.65
C ILE A 251 0.10 15.57 24.90
N VAL A 252 0.07 15.40 23.56
CA VAL A 252 1.25 15.47 22.69
C VAL A 252 2.05 16.75 22.95
N LYS A 253 1.37 17.89 23.02
CA LYS A 253 1.99 19.20 23.28
C LYS A 253 2.65 19.28 24.67
N ARG A 254 2.05 18.68 25.70
CA ARG A 254 2.64 18.59 27.03
C ARG A 254 3.86 17.67 27.05
N VAL A 255 3.77 16.52 26.42
CA VAL A 255 4.88 15.57 26.30
C VAL A 255 6.08 16.21 25.61
N LEU A 256 5.88 16.91 24.48
CA LEU A 256 6.95 17.57 23.74
C LEU A 256 7.70 18.66 24.53
N LYS A 257 7.07 19.27 25.54
CA LYS A 257 7.72 20.26 26.42
C LYS A 257 8.69 19.63 27.42
N ARG A 258 8.62 18.33 27.66
CA ARG A 258 9.47 17.64 28.64
C ARG A 258 10.84 17.37 28.07
N SER A 259 11.87 17.47 28.93
CA SER A 259 13.27 17.22 28.55
C SER A 259 13.63 15.73 28.45
N ASN A 260 12.95 14.89 29.23
CA ASN A 260 13.28 13.47 29.41
C ASN A 260 12.56 12.53 28.40
N ILE A 261 12.16 13.04 27.26
CA ILE A 261 11.54 12.22 26.21
C ILE A 261 12.62 11.72 25.26
N ALA A 262 12.79 10.40 25.23
CA ALA A 262 13.82 9.75 24.42
C ALA A 262 13.47 9.70 22.93
N ASN A 263 12.15 9.63 22.61
CA ASN A 263 11.60 9.44 21.28
C ASN A 263 10.82 10.68 20.80
N LYS A 264 11.38 11.87 20.95
CA LYS A 264 10.70 13.11 20.53
C LYS A 264 10.30 13.13 19.05
N GLY A 265 11.03 12.40 18.20
CA GLY A 265 10.71 12.26 16.78
C GLY A 265 9.30 11.71 16.55
N ASP A 266 8.93 10.65 17.30
CA ASP A 266 7.61 10.02 17.20
C ASP A 266 6.49 11.01 17.55
N TRP A 267 6.68 11.79 18.63
CA TRP A 267 5.68 12.75 19.11
C TRP A 267 5.51 13.96 18.18
N TYR A 268 6.60 14.47 17.59
CA TYR A 268 6.53 15.50 16.56
C TYR A 268 5.84 14.97 15.28
N TYR A 269 6.09 13.71 14.91
CA TYR A 269 5.43 13.09 13.76
C TYR A 269 3.93 12.96 14.02
N LEU A 270 3.53 12.52 15.21
CA LEU A 270 2.12 12.47 15.61
C LEU A 270 1.48 13.86 15.59
N LEU A 271 2.17 14.90 16.09
CA LEU A 271 1.66 16.26 16.03
C LEU A 271 1.49 16.76 14.60
N ALA A 272 2.44 16.43 13.72
CA ALA A 272 2.33 16.76 12.28
C ALA A 272 1.08 16.13 11.65
N TYR A 273 0.77 14.89 11.99
CA TYR A 273 -0.44 14.23 11.52
C TYR A 273 -1.70 14.93 12.05
N ILE A 274 -1.76 15.24 13.33
CA ILE A 274 -2.90 15.95 13.95
C ILE A 274 -3.10 17.35 13.32
N ASP A 275 -2.02 18.09 13.12
CA ASP A 275 -2.09 19.43 12.51
C ASP A 275 -2.57 19.37 11.06
N ASN A 276 -2.19 18.35 10.30
CA ASN A 276 -2.61 18.21 8.91
C ASN A 276 -4.07 17.74 8.78
N GLU A 277 -4.45 16.67 9.49
CA GLU A 277 -5.72 15.98 9.27
C GLU A 277 -6.88 16.58 10.09
N TYR A 278 -6.61 17.07 11.29
CA TYR A 278 -7.65 17.52 12.21
C TYR A 278 -7.70 19.03 12.42
N ARG A 279 -6.59 19.71 12.23
CA ARG A 279 -6.54 21.19 12.32
C ARG A 279 -6.48 21.88 10.97
N VAL A 280 -6.25 21.12 9.90
CA VAL A 280 -6.12 21.64 8.54
C VAL A 280 -5.09 22.79 8.48
N ASN A 281 -3.97 22.61 9.19
CA ASN A 281 -2.84 23.55 9.21
C ASN A 281 -1.59 22.92 8.58
N PRO A 282 -1.50 22.85 7.24
CA PRO A 282 -0.40 22.19 6.55
C PRO A 282 0.97 22.85 6.81
N SER A 283 1.02 24.14 7.13
CA SER A 283 2.27 24.82 7.45
C SER A 283 2.84 24.36 8.80
N ALA A 284 1.99 24.26 9.83
CA ALA A 284 2.38 23.72 11.13
C ALA A 284 2.75 22.24 11.01
N ALA A 285 1.98 21.46 10.28
CA ALA A 285 2.25 20.05 10.03
C ALA A 285 3.62 19.85 9.38
N ARG A 286 3.97 20.64 8.36
CA ARG A 286 5.30 20.60 7.74
C ARG A 286 6.41 20.96 8.75
N ALA A 287 6.24 22.03 9.51
CA ALA A 287 7.23 22.40 10.53
C ALA A 287 7.43 21.26 11.54
N CYS A 288 6.37 20.62 12.00
CA CYS A 288 6.42 19.49 12.92
C CYS A 288 7.14 18.27 12.31
N VAL A 289 6.82 17.87 11.06
CA VAL A 289 7.48 16.72 10.45
C VAL A 289 8.96 16.97 10.17
N TYR A 290 9.35 18.18 9.78
CA TYR A 290 10.76 18.55 9.65
C TYR A 290 11.47 18.51 11.02
N SER A 291 10.82 19.00 12.07
CA SER A 291 11.35 18.91 13.43
C SER A 291 11.49 17.46 13.89
N SER A 292 10.54 16.58 13.55
CA SER A 292 10.58 15.17 13.91
C SER A 292 11.82 14.47 13.36
N LEU A 293 12.17 14.73 12.10
CA LEU A 293 13.33 14.12 11.41
C LEU A 293 14.68 14.56 11.99
N GLN A 294 14.72 15.63 12.78
CA GLN A 294 15.90 16.08 13.52
C GLN A 294 16.00 15.46 14.92
N GLN A 295 15.03 14.67 15.34
CA GLN A 295 14.95 14.07 16.66
C GLN A 295 15.18 12.56 16.60
N LYS A 296 15.37 11.95 17.77
CA LYS A 296 15.44 10.49 17.92
C LYS A 296 14.04 9.89 17.83
N PHE A 297 13.92 8.80 17.11
CA PHE A 297 12.75 7.95 17.05
C PHE A 297 12.91 6.70 17.92
N SER A 298 11.81 6.08 18.33
CA SER A 298 11.81 4.79 19.01
C SER A 298 12.21 3.64 18.09
N LEU A 299 11.79 3.73 16.82
CA LEU A 299 12.04 2.74 15.77
C LEU A 299 12.47 3.44 14.48
N ASP A 300 13.36 2.82 13.71
CA ASP A 300 13.80 3.32 12.40
C ASP A 300 12.64 3.36 11.39
N GLU A 301 11.71 2.41 11.45
CA GLU A 301 10.53 2.39 10.61
C GLU A 301 9.64 3.62 10.82
N LEU A 302 9.50 4.12 12.03
CA LEU A 302 8.74 5.35 12.31
C LEU A 302 9.42 6.57 11.70
N ARG A 303 10.74 6.61 11.70
CA ARG A 303 11.52 7.66 11.02
C ARG A 303 11.29 7.63 9.52
N ASP A 304 11.30 6.45 8.94
CA ASP A 304 11.04 6.25 7.51
C ASP A 304 9.61 6.68 7.13
N LEU A 305 8.62 6.34 7.94
CA LEU A 305 7.24 6.81 7.75
C LEU A 305 7.12 8.32 7.88
N ALA A 306 7.78 8.93 8.86
CA ALA A 306 7.81 10.39 8.99
C ALA A 306 8.45 11.05 7.75
N ARG A 307 9.48 10.42 7.15
CA ARG A 307 10.09 10.89 5.90
C ARG A 307 9.10 10.79 4.73
N ALA A 308 8.39 9.67 4.59
CA ALA A 308 7.36 9.53 3.57
C ALA A 308 6.21 10.54 3.77
N TYR A 309 5.82 10.78 5.02
CA TYR A 309 4.81 11.79 5.34
C TYR A 309 5.28 13.22 5.02
N LYS A 310 6.57 13.51 5.26
CA LYS A 310 7.19 14.77 4.79
C LYS A 310 7.07 14.91 3.28
N MET A 311 7.38 13.85 2.51
CA MET A 311 7.23 13.87 1.05
C MET A 311 5.78 14.20 0.64
N LYS A 312 4.80 13.62 1.31
CA LYS A 312 3.37 13.90 1.07
C LYS A 312 3.02 15.36 1.34
N LEU A 313 3.47 15.92 2.46
CA LEU A 313 3.23 17.32 2.81
C LEU A 313 3.97 18.29 1.89
N ASP A 314 5.17 17.94 1.45
CA ASP A 314 5.93 18.72 0.46
C ASP A 314 5.24 18.70 -0.91
N ALA A 315 4.71 17.56 -1.33
CA ALA A 315 3.92 17.45 -2.57
C ALA A 315 2.71 18.39 -2.53
N ARG A 316 1.94 18.37 -1.45
CA ARG A 316 0.79 19.26 -1.26
C ARG A 316 1.17 20.74 -1.24
N ALA A 317 2.35 21.06 -0.71
CA ALA A 317 2.88 22.42 -0.72
C ALA A 317 3.53 22.84 -2.04
N GLY A 318 3.82 21.90 -2.96
CA GLY A 318 4.57 22.14 -4.19
C GLY A 318 6.08 22.37 -3.95
N ASN A 319 6.61 21.82 -2.86
CA ASN A 319 8.03 21.94 -2.51
C ASN A 319 8.84 20.78 -3.09
N SER A 320 9.46 20.99 -4.26
CA SER A 320 10.24 19.98 -4.98
C SER A 320 11.73 19.93 -4.62
N ARG A 321 12.20 20.75 -3.66
CA ARG A 321 13.65 20.92 -3.37
C ARG A 321 14.36 19.60 -3.03
N SER A 322 13.70 18.71 -2.29
CA SER A 322 14.26 17.41 -1.90
C SER A 322 13.71 16.23 -2.71
N LEU A 323 12.89 16.48 -3.73
CA LEU A 323 12.16 15.43 -4.43
C LEU A 323 13.07 14.34 -5.00
N VAL A 324 14.15 14.71 -5.67
CA VAL A 324 15.10 13.74 -6.26
C VAL A 324 15.76 12.89 -5.17
N ASP A 325 16.18 13.49 -4.05
CA ASP A 325 16.81 12.77 -2.95
C ASP A 325 15.82 11.86 -2.21
N ASP A 326 14.57 12.30 -2.11
CA ASP A 326 13.51 11.50 -1.52
C ASP A 326 13.13 10.31 -2.42
N LEU A 327 13.09 10.51 -3.75
CA LEU A 327 12.85 9.42 -4.70
C LEU A 327 14.00 8.40 -4.71
N LYS A 328 15.26 8.85 -4.67
CA LYS A 328 16.42 7.96 -4.54
C LYS A 328 16.38 7.15 -3.24
N TRP A 329 15.97 7.78 -2.15
CA TRP A 329 15.82 7.10 -0.88
C TRP A 329 14.73 6.02 -0.94
N ILE A 330 13.58 6.30 -1.57
CA ILE A 330 12.49 5.33 -1.70
C ILE A 330 12.89 4.15 -2.61
N GLU A 331 13.67 4.40 -3.68
CA GLU A 331 14.22 3.33 -4.51
C GLU A 331 15.09 2.37 -3.68
N GLY A 332 15.89 2.90 -2.77
CA GLY A 332 16.67 2.09 -1.83
C GLY A 332 15.79 1.22 -0.92
N LYS A 333 14.65 1.73 -0.47
CA LYS A 333 13.69 0.97 0.34
C LYS A 333 12.98 -0.12 -0.46
N ILE A 334 12.60 0.18 -1.70
CA ILE A 334 11.92 -0.77 -2.60
C ILE A 334 12.90 -1.84 -3.10
N GLY A 335 14.18 -1.50 -3.27
CA GLY A 335 15.21 -2.42 -3.76
C GLY A 335 15.57 -3.54 -2.79
N VAL A 336 15.27 -3.39 -1.51
CA VAL A 336 15.32 -4.47 -0.52
C VAL A 336 14.03 -5.29 -0.70
N LEU A 337 14.14 -6.43 -1.36
CA LEU A 337 13.01 -7.37 -1.55
C LEU A 337 12.64 -8.00 -0.22
N ASP A 338 11.78 -7.34 0.52
CA ASP A 338 11.15 -7.84 1.72
C ASP A 338 9.62 -7.76 1.61
N GLU A 339 8.92 -8.26 2.61
CA GLU A 339 7.46 -8.26 2.67
C GLU A 339 6.87 -6.82 2.63
N ASN A 340 7.64 -5.83 3.01
CA ASN A 340 7.24 -4.43 3.08
C ASN A 340 7.43 -3.67 1.75
N ALA A 341 8.15 -4.23 0.78
CA ALA A 341 8.40 -3.56 -0.50
C ALA A 341 7.11 -3.15 -1.22
N TYR A 342 6.07 -4.00 -1.13
CA TYR A 342 4.74 -3.71 -1.68
C TYR A 342 4.11 -2.46 -1.05
N GLU A 343 4.15 -2.33 0.26
CA GLU A 343 3.58 -1.20 0.99
C GLU A 343 4.34 0.10 0.70
N TRP A 344 5.66 0.04 0.53
CA TRP A 344 6.45 1.19 0.14
C TRP A 344 6.17 1.63 -1.30
N LYS A 345 6.02 0.70 -2.24
CA LYS A 345 5.59 0.98 -3.62
C LYS A 345 4.25 1.69 -3.63
N ARG A 346 3.28 1.16 -2.89
CA ARG A 346 1.94 1.73 -2.78
C ARG A 346 1.96 3.15 -2.20
N ARG A 347 2.81 3.41 -1.18
CA ARG A 347 2.95 4.74 -0.57
C ARG A 347 3.50 5.78 -1.53
N ILE A 348 4.59 5.47 -2.23
CA ILE A 348 5.17 6.44 -3.18
C ILE A 348 4.22 6.70 -4.34
N CYS A 349 3.55 5.67 -4.85
CA CYS A 349 2.53 5.86 -5.88
C CYS A 349 1.37 6.75 -5.39
N ASN A 350 0.92 6.55 -4.14
CA ASN A 350 -0.09 7.43 -3.55
C ASN A 350 0.38 8.90 -3.48
N ILE A 351 1.60 9.16 -3.01
CA ILE A 351 2.15 10.52 -2.95
C ILE A 351 2.18 11.15 -4.36
N ILE A 352 2.62 10.38 -5.35
CA ILE A 352 2.72 10.89 -6.72
C ILE A 352 1.33 11.13 -7.29
N TYR A 353 0.44 10.13 -7.29
CA TYR A 353 -0.85 10.23 -7.96
C TYR A 353 -1.84 11.15 -7.22
N ALA A 354 -1.87 11.12 -5.90
CA ALA A 354 -2.87 11.85 -5.13
C ALA A 354 -2.43 13.26 -4.68
N ASP A 355 -1.13 13.53 -4.61
CA ASP A 355 -0.64 14.80 -4.08
C ASP A 355 0.19 15.58 -5.12
N TRP A 356 1.19 14.95 -5.80
CA TRP A 356 2.02 15.64 -6.79
C TRP A 356 1.30 15.92 -8.09
N VAL A 357 0.73 14.89 -8.73
CA VAL A 357 0.12 15.02 -10.07
C VAL A 357 -1.02 16.03 -10.09
N PRO A 358 -2.01 16.01 -9.16
CA PRO A 358 -3.05 17.03 -9.16
C PRO A 358 -2.54 18.45 -9.00
N ARG A 359 -1.51 18.64 -8.19
CA ARG A 359 -0.90 19.95 -8.00
C ARG A 359 -0.18 20.45 -9.23
N LEU A 360 0.63 19.60 -9.86
CA LEU A 360 1.35 19.92 -11.09
C LEU A 360 0.36 20.21 -12.23
N TRP A 361 -0.70 19.41 -12.33
CA TRP A 361 -1.77 19.62 -13.32
C TRP A 361 -2.44 20.99 -13.15
N LYS A 362 -2.82 21.33 -11.94
CA LYS A 362 -3.38 22.65 -11.62
C LYS A 362 -2.45 23.79 -11.98
N ASN A 363 -1.16 23.59 -11.83
CA ASN A 363 -0.12 24.57 -12.18
C ASN A 363 0.28 24.52 -13.67
N ARG A 364 -0.32 23.65 -14.49
CA ARG A 364 -0.01 23.40 -15.90
C ARG A 364 1.42 22.93 -16.14
N ASP A 365 2.06 22.34 -15.13
CA ASP A 365 3.34 21.66 -15.26
C ASP A 365 3.11 20.20 -15.68
N TYR A 366 2.61 20.06 -16.90
CA TYR A 366 2.24 18.76 -17.46
C TYR A 366 3.44 17.84 -17.67
N SER A 367 4.59 18.40 -18.00
CA SER A 367 5.82 17.65 -18.25
C SER A 367 6.27 16.89 -17.01
N THR A 368 6.36 17.59 -15.87
CA THR A 368 6.70 16.98 -14.58
C THR A 368 5.63 16.00 -14.14
N ALA A 369 4.35 16.31 -14.36
CA ALA A 369 3.24 15.43 -14.00
C ALA A 369 3.33 14.08 -14.75
N ILE A 370 3.53 14.09 -16.07
CA ILE A 370 3.67 12.88 -16.89
C ILE A 370 4.88 12.07 -16.46
N LEU A 371 6.04 12.70 -16.28
CA LEU A 371 7.26 11.99 -15.90
C LEU A 371 7.18 11.35 -14.51
N LEU A 372 6.59 12.05 -13.54
CA LEU A 372 6.35 11.48 -12.20
C LEU A 372 5.33 10.34 -12.24
N CYS A 373 4.27 10.50 -13.04
CA CYS A 373 3.28 9.45 -13.22
C CYS A 373 3.90 8.20 -13.85
N ALA A 374 4.70 8.36 -14.90
CA ALA A 374 5.43 7.27 -15.56
C ALA A 374 6.44 6.59 -14.63
N TYR A 375 7.12 7.35 -13.77
CA TYR A 375 7.98 6.82 -12.74
C TYR A 375 7.21 5.93 -11.73
N ALA A 376 6.02 6.37 -11.32
CA ALA A 376 5.17 5.59 -10.43
C ALA A 376 4.60 4.33 -11.10
N ASP A 377 4.22 4.41 -12.37
CA ASP A 377 3.76 3.28 -13.18
C ASP A 377 4.84 2.18 -13.28
N ASP A 378 6.13 2.55 -13.42
CA ASP A 378 7.23 1.59 -13.45
C ASP A 378 7.45 0.90 -12.09
N ILE A 379 7.33 1.64 -11.00
CA ILE A 379 7.49 1.09 -9.64
C ILE A 379 6.37 0.11 -9.30
N TYR A 380 5.14 0.46 -9.65
CA TYR A 380 3.94 -0.31 -9.34
C TYR A 380 3.07 -0.42 -10.58
N PRO A 381 3.37 -1.35 -11.50
CA PRO A 381 2.60 -1.50 -12.73
C PRO A 381 1.15 -1.89 -12.41
N TYR A 382 0.26 -1.02 -12.77
CA TYR A 382 -1.16 -1.09 -12.42
C TYR A 382 -1.92 -2.16 -13.20
N SER A 383 -1.52 -2.38 -14.45
CA SER A 383 -2.24 -3.21 -15.41
C SER A 383 -1.36 -4.21 -16.16
N GLY A 384 -0.21 -4.55 -15.60
CA GLY A 384 0.77 -5.37 -16.31
C GLY A 384 1.64 -4.57 -17.29
N PRO A 385 2.36 -5.22 -18.20
CA PRO A 385 3.38 -4.59 -19.04
C PRO A 385 2.81 -3.68 -20.16
N SER A 386 1.50 -3.50 -20.26
CA SER A 386 0.88 -2.66 -21.28
C SER A 386 1.12 -1.18 -21.00
N VAL A 387 1.84 -0.53 -21.90
CA VAL A 387 2.13 0.92 -21.84
C VAL A 387 0.86 1.75 -21.85
N TYR A 388 -0.15 1.32 -22.58
CA TYR A 388 -1.42 2.01 -22.76
C TYR A 388 -2.41 1.80 -21.61
N GLY A 389 -2.09 0.91 -20.69
CA GLY A 389 -2.85 0.71 -19.45
C GLY A 389 -2.35 1.56 -18.28
N SER A 390 -1.25 2.29 -18.45
CA SER A 390 -0.63 3.06 -17.40
C SER A 390 -1.40 4.35 -17.08
N LEU A 391 -1.25 4.85 -15.83
CA LEU A 391 -1.87 6.12 -15.44
C LEU A 391 -1.22 7.31 -16.16
N SER A 392 0.07 7.25 -16.49
CA SER A 392 0.74 8.27 -17.31
C SER A 392 0.12 8.38 -18.70
N PHE A 393 -0.24 7.25 -19.30
CA PHE A 393 -0.93 7.26 -20.59
C PHE A 393 -2.34 7.85 -20.48
N GLN A 394 -3.10 7.48 -19.44
CA GLN A 394 -4.43 8.07 -19.20
C GLN A 394 -4.36 9.58 -18.97
N LEU A 395 -3.34 10.03 -18.22
CA LEU A 395 -3.08 11.45 -18.00
C LEU A 395 -2.84 12.18 -19.33
N MET A 396 -1.99 11.62 -20.22
CA MET A 396 -1.77 12.17 -21.57
C MET A 396 -3.06 12.16 -22.41
N GLY A 397 -3.86 11.10 -22.31
CA GLY A 397 -5.15 10.99 -22.98
C GLY A 397 -6.18 12.05 -22.56
N SER A 398 -6.03 12.63 -21.39
CA SER A 398 -6.86 13.73 -20.86
C SER A 398 -6.39 15.13 -21.29
N MET A 399 -5.32 15.20 -22.10
CA MET A 399 -4.78 16.46 -22.62
C MET A 399 -5.24 16.72 -24.03
N SER A 400 -5.17 18.00 -24.45
CA SER A 400 -5.20 18.32 -25.86
C SER A 400 -3.88 17.94 -26.54
N SER A 401 -3.92 17.70 -27.85
CA SER A 401 -2.72 17.44 -28.65
C SER A 401 -1.68 18.56 -28.53
N ALA A 402 -2.15 19.82 -28.42
CA ALA A 402 -1.28 20.98 -28.23
C ALA A 402 -0.59 20.98 -26.86
N GLN A 403 -1.33 20.67 -25.81
CA GLN A 403 -0.80 20.59 -24.46
C GLN A 403 0.26 19.46 -24.35
N LEU A 404 -0.06 18.28 -24.90
CA LEU A 404 0.88 17.15 -24.88
C LEU A 404 2.13 17.45 -25.72
N ALA A 405 1.98 18.07 -26.89
CA ALA A 405 3.12 18.47 -27.72
C ALA A 405 4.06 19.45 -27.00
N ALA A 406 3.49 20.45 -26.32
CA ALA A 406 4.25 21.39 -25.51
C ALA A 406 4.94 20.69 -24.31
N ALA A 407 4.22 19.81 -23.62
CA ALA A 407 4.78 19.03 -22.53
C ALA A 407 5.94 18.13 -22.98
N TYR A 408 5.77 17.44 -24.11
CA TYR A 408 6.84 16.62 -24.69
C TYR A 408 8.08 17.45 -25.08
N GLY A 409 7.87 18.62 -25.66
CA GLY A 409 8.96 19.57 -25.94
C GLY A 409 9.74 19.96 -24.68
N ASN A 410 9.03 20.28 -23.60
CA ASN A 410 9.65 20.64 -22.31
C ASN A 410 10.39 19.46 -21.67
N MET A 411 9.93 18.23 -21.86
CA MET A 411 10.60 17.03 -21.34
C MET A 411 12.00 16.83 -21.95
N GLN A 412 12.31 17.43 -23.09
CA GLN A 412 13.64 17.34 -23.71
C GLN A 412 14.72 18.11 -22.93
N ALA A 413 14.32 18.99 -22.02
CA ALA A 413 15.26 19.69 -21.16
C ALA A 413 16.03 18.72 -20.25
N SER A 414 17.31 19.02 -20.00
CA SER A 414 18.13 18.32 -19.03
C SER A 414 18.08 19.07 -17.70
N THR A 415 17.44 18.46 -16.72
CA THR A 415 17.42 18.92 -15.33
C THR A 415 17.65 17.73 -14.41
N PRO A 416 18.20 17.92 -13.20
CA PRO A 416 18.42 16.79 -12.28
C PRO A 416 17.17 15.94 -12.03
N LEU A 417 15.99 16.57 -11.98
CA LEU A 417 14.71 15.88 -11.81
C LEU A 417 14.32 15.10 -13.09
N TYR A 418 14.38 15.74 -14.25
CA TYR A 418 14.00 15.09 -15.52
C TYR A 418 14.95 13.95 -15.87
N ASP A 419 16.25 14.15 -15.71
CA ASP A 419 17.26 13.12 -15.98
C ASP A 419 17.08 11.91 -15.03
N PHE A 420 16.64 12.16 -13.78
CA PHE A 420 16.29 11.11 -12.86
C PHE A 420 15.04 10.34 -13.30
N LEU A 421 13.94 11.05 -13.61
CA LEU A 421 12.65 10.44 -13.94
C LEU A 421 12.66 9.71 -15.29
N LYS A 422 13.38 10.25 -16.27
CA LYS A 422 13.53 9.65 -17.62
C LYS A 422 14.16 8.25 -17.60
N ARG A 423 14.86 7.87 -16.55
CA ARG A 423 15.42 6.52 -16.42
C ARG A 423 14.33 5.43 -16.42
N LYS A 424 13.12 5.80 -16.01
CA LYS A 424 11.97 4.89 -15.85
C LYS A 424 10.78 5.24 -16.73
N ALA A 425 10.70 6.48 -17.20
CA ALA A 425 9.68 6.91 -18.13
C ALA A 425 10.02 6.52 -19.57
N ARG A 426 9.00 6.26 -20.38
CA ARG A 426 9.19 6.18 -21.81
C ARG A 426 9.60 7.54 -22.35
N THR A 427 10.63 7.55 -23.19
CA THR A 427 11.19 8.77 -23.81
C THR A 427 11.29 8.67 -25.32
N ASP A 428 10.88 7.52 -25.90
CA ASP A 428 10.95 7.29 -27.32
C ASP A 428 10.02 8.25 -28.09
N SER A 429 10.54 8.82 -29.16
CA SER A 429 9.83 9.82 -29.95
C SER A 429 8.62 9.23 -30.68
N ASP A 430 8.69 7.98 -31.11
CA ASP A 430 7.59 7.32 -31.81
C ASP A 430 6.33 7.25 -30.95
N TYR A 431 6.52 6.89 -29.65
CA TYR A 431 5.42 6.84 -28.70
C TYR A 431 4.72 8.20 -28.55
N TYR A 432 5.48 9.25 -28.28
CA TYR A 432 4.89 10.58 -28.11
C TYR A 432 4.28 11.13 -29.40
N ASN A 433 4.95 10.94 -30.54
CA ASN A 433 4.44 11.37 -31.84
C ASN A 433 3.13 10.65 -32.19
N GLU A 434 3.04 9.36 -31.90
CA GLU A 434 1.81 8.58 -32.14
C GLU A 434 0.67 9.07 -31.26
N VAL A 435 0.89 9.27 -29.94
CA VAL A 435 -0.17 9.73 -29.03
C VAL A 435 -0.60 11.16 -29.37
N ILE A 436 0.33 12.10 -29.62
CA ILE A 436 0.01 13.48 -30.03
C ILE A 436 -0.79 13.48 -31.33
N GLY A 437 -0.35 12.67 -32.31
CA GLY A 437 -1.03 12.56 -33.59
C GLY A 437 -2.44 11.99 -33.48
N THR A 438 -2.63 10.99 -32.64
CA THR A 438 -3.97 10.40 -32.37
C THR A 438 -4.89 11.38 -31.67
N LEU A 439 -4.38 12.13 -30.68
CA LEU A 439 -5.16 13.20 -30.03
C LEU A 439 -5.55 14.28 -31.04
N ALA A 440 -4.65 14.67 -31.94
CA ALA A 440 -4.94 15.64 -32.97
C ALA A 440 -6.00 15.13 -33.99
N LEU A 441 -5.99 13.84 -34.33
CA LEU A 441 -7.07 13.23 -35.15
C LEU A 441 -8.43 13.34 -34.45
N ARG A 442 -8.46 13.05 -33.15
CA ARG A 442 -9.67 13.18 -32.33
C ARG A 442 -10.21 14.61 -32.32
N GLU A 443 -9.34 15.57 -32.21
CA GLU A 443 -9.65 17.00 -32.19
C GLU A 443 -10.03 17.55 -33.60
N GLY A 444 -9.79 16.78 -34.66
CA GLY A 444 -9.98 17.26 -36.03
C GLY A 444 -8.87 18.20 -36.51
N ASP A 445 -7.76 18.32 -35.75
CA ASP A 445 -6.55 19.07 -36.17
C ASP A 445 -5.67 18.19 -37.05
N TYR A 446 -6.11 18.00 -38.28
CA TYR A 446 -5.43 17.11 -39.23
C TYR A 446 -4.04 17.65 -39.65
N VAL A 447 -3.79 18.95 -39.54
CA VAL A 447 -2.47 19.52 -39.80
C VAL A 447 -1.46 19.07 -38.76
N ARG A 448 -1.85 19.15 -37.47
CA ARG A 448 -1.02 18.64 -36.36
C ARG A 448 -0.90 17.13 -36.42
N ALA A 449 -1.99 16.43 -36.74
CA ALA A 449 -2.00 14.98 -36.89
C ALA A 449 -1.00 14.53 -37.94
N GLU A 450 -1.03 15.11 -39.15
CA GLU A 450 -0.08 14.81 -40.21
C GLU A 450 1.36 15.06 -39.78
N ARG A 451 1.62 16.21 -39.14
CA ARG A 451 2.96 16.58 -38.68
C ARG A 451 3.55 15.52 -37.73
N TYR A 452 2.81 15.09 -36.73
CA TYR A 452 3.32 14.17 -35.72
C TYR A 452 3.31 12.71 -36.19
N LEU A 453 2.25 12.27 -36.88
CA LEU A 453 2.17 10.90 -37.38
C LEU A 453 3.19 10.61 -38.49
N SER A 454 3.62 11.61 -39.25
CA SER A 454 4.70 11.43 -40.22
C SER A 454 6.08 11.14 -39.61
N LEU A 455 6.24 11.39 -38.30
CA LEU A 455 7.46 11.12 -37.56
C LEU A 455 7.47 9.72 -36.93
N VAL A 456 6.36 9.00 -36.96
CA VAL A 456 6.24 7.66 -36.37
C VAL A 456 6.80 6.60 -37.31
N SER A 457 7.78 5.82 -36.87
CA SER A 457 8.41 4.79 -37.69
C SER A 457 7.47 3.60 -37.95
N GLU A 458 7.66 2.96 -39.11
CA GLU A 458 6.91 1.73 -39.42
C GLU A 458 7.21 0.58 -38.45
N ASP A 459 8.45 0.50 -37.96
CA ASP A 459 8.83 -0.55 -37.02
C ASP A 459 8.11 -0.38 -35.69
N TYR A 460 7.92 0.85 -35.22
CA TYR A 460 7.07 1.10 -34.05
C TYR A 460 5.62 0.70 -34.30
N GLN A 461 5.06 1.08 -35.45
CA GLN A 461 3.67 0.73 -35.82
C GLN A 461 3.43 -0.78 -35.85
N LYS A 462 4.41 -1.57 -36.33
CA LYS A 462 4.35 -3.05 -36.33
C LYS A 462 4.24 -3.62 -34.91
N THR A 463 4.65 -2.91 -33.87
CA THR A 463 4.52 -3.35 -32.47
C THR A 463 3.13 -3.13 -31.91
N MET A 464 2.31 -2.27 -32.52
CA MET A 464 1.01 -1.86 -32.00
C MET A 464 -0.10 -2.88 -32.36
N ASN A 465 -0.87 -3.30 -31.37
CA ASN A 465 -1.92 -4.31 -31.56
C ASN A 465 -3.01 -3.85 -32.52
N ILE A 466 -3.33 -2.54 -32.58
CA ILE A 466 -4.34 -2.03 -33.54
C ILE A 466 -4.02 -2.36 -34.99
N TYR A 467 -2.73 -2.42 -35.34
CA TYR A 467 -2.32 -2.88 -36.66
C TYR A 467 -2.28 -4.41 -36.76
N LYS A 468 -1.90 -5.11 -35.70
CA LYS A 468 -1.88 -6.58 -35.67
C LYS A 468 -3.29 -7.17 -35.75
N ASP A 469 -4.22 -6.57 -34.98
CA ASP A 469 -5.61 -7.06 -34.84
C ASP A 469 -6.54 -6.56 -35.96
N GLY A 470 -6.03 -5.77 -36.89
CA GLY A 470 -6.76 -5.32 -38.06
C GLY A 470 -7.74 -4.17 -37.83
N TYR A 471 -7.73 -3.52 -36.67
CA TYR A 471 -8.64 -2.40 -36.36
C TYR A 471 -8.48 -1.18 -37.26
N LEU A 472 -7.37 -1.07 -37.98
CA LEU A 472 -7.09 -0.01 -38.96
C LEU A 472 -7.10 -0.53 -40.42
N SER A 473 -7.70 -1.68 -40.67
CA SER A 473 -7.73 -2.31 -42.02
C SER A 473 -8.88 -1.83 -42.87
N ARG A 474 -9.89 -1.19 -42.30
CA ARG A 474 -11.06 -0.67 -43.01
C ARG A 474 -10.74 0.70 -43.61
N ASP A 475 -11.33 0.99 -44.78
CA ASP A 475 -11.27 2.32 -45.38
C ASP A 475 -12.27 3.26 -44.68
N PRO A 476 -11.82 4.30 -43.96
CA PRO A 476 -12.69 5.20 -43.22
C PRO A 476 -13.59 6.07 -44.11
N PHE A 477 -13.36 6.08 -45.42
CA PHE A 477 -14.17 6.85 -46.40
C PHE A 477 -15.21 6.00 -47.13
N THR A 478 -15.42 4.78 -46.70
CA THR A 478 -16.53 3.93 -47.18
C THR A 478 -17.77 4.21 -46.33
N PRO A 479 -18.94 4.45 -46.94
CA PRO A 479 -20.17 4.61 -46.19
C PRO A 479 -20.59 3.27 -45.55
N TYR A 480 -20.26 3.09 -44.30
CA TYR A 480 -20.71 1.93 -43.53
C TYR A 480 -22.12 2.22 -42.98
N THR A 481 -23.04 1.31 -43.21
CA THR A 481 -24.27 1.26 -42.42
C THR A 481 -23.87 0.62 -41.09
N SER A 482 -24.13 1.29 -39.99
CA SER A 482 -23.80 0.78 -38.66
C SER A 482 -24.42 -0.61 -38.48
N ARG A 483 -23.63 -1.63 -38.65
CA ARG A 483 -23.93 -2.97 -38.21
C ARG A 483 -22.76 -3.40 -37.35
N TRP A 484 -22.89 -3.18 -36.10
CA TRP A 484 -22.29 -4.07 -35.15
C TRP A 484 -22.60 -5.46 -35.62
N SER A 485 -21.60 -6.29 -35.88
CA SER A 485 -21.75 -7.70 -36.24
C SER A 485 -22.95 -8.25 -35.50
N VAL A 486 -23.95 -8.71 -36.25
CA VAL A 486 -25.17 -9.26 -35.67
C VAL A 486 -24.74 -10.43 -34.83
N VAL A 487 -24.86 -10.28 -33.52
CA VAL A 487 -24.61 -11.36 -32.59
C VAL A 487 -25.85 -12.24 -32.67
N TYR A 488 -25.71 -13.40 -33.28
CA TYR A 488 -26.76 -14.40 -33.27
C TYR A 488 -26.66 -15.22 -31.99
N TYR A 489 -27.76 -15.35 -31.28
CA TYR A 489 -27.92 -16.41 -30.29
C TYR A 489 -28.25 -17.71 -31.07
N ASP A 490 -27.47 -18.74 -30.85
CA ASP A 490 -27.87 -20.09 -31.23
C ASP A 490 -28.96 -20.59 -30.28
N GLU A 491 -29.59 -21.71 -30.62
CA GLU A 491 -30.66 -22.33 -29.85
C GLU A 491 -30.24 -22.72 -28.41
N ASN A 492 -28.93 -22.69 -28.11
CA ASN A 492 -28.32 -23.00 -26.81
C ASN A 492 -27.84 -21.75 -26.06
N GLN A 493 -28.16 -20.54 -26.51
CA GLN A 493 -27.73 -19.26 -25.96
C GLN A 493 -26.21 -19.02 -26.00
N HIS A 494 -25.47 -19.62 -26.90
CA HIS A 494 -24.10 -19.31 -27.17
C HIS A 494 -23.95 -18.12 -28.11
N TRP A 495 -22.98 -17.25 -27.82
CA TRP A 495 -22.64 -16.12 -28.66
C TRP A 495 -21.78 -16.60 -29.83
N GLU A 496 -22.30 -16.64 -31.02
CA GLU A 496 -21.49 -16.84 -32.22
C GLU A 496 -21.08 -15.48 -32.81
N TYR A 497 -19.78 -15.25 -32.83
CA TYR A 497 -19.21 -14.18 -33.64
C TYR A 497 -19.35 -14.55 -35.12
N ASP A 498 -19.87 -13.63 -35.94
CA ASP A 498 -19.79 -13.80 -37.39
C ASP A 498 -18.32 -13.69 -37.85
N MET A 499 -17.65 -14.83 -37.81
CA MET A 499 -16.26 -14.99 -38.25
C MET A 499 -16.13 -14.77 -39.78
N GLN A 500 -17.19 -14.73 -40.54
CA GLN A 500 -17.13 -14.45 -41.97
C GLN A 500 -16.98 -12.95 -42.24
N ALA A 501 -17.60 -12.10 -41.46
CA ALA A 501 -17.36 -10.65 -41.52
C ALA A 501 -15.92 -10.28 -41.15
N ALA A 502 -15.34 -10.99 -40.19
CA ALA A 502 -13.93 -10.79 -39.78
C ALA A 502 -12.91 -11.26 -40.83
N ARG A 503 -13.26 -12.25 -41.68
CA ARG A 503 -12.36 -12.80 -42.72
C ARG A 503 -12.12 -11.88 -43.92
N HIS A 504 -12.91 -10.83 -44.08
CA HIS A 504 -12.76 -9.85 -45.16
C HIS A 504 -11.98 -8.60 -44.76
N ILE A 505 -11.48 -8.54 -43.54
CA ILE A 505 -10.60 -7.48 -43.10
C ILE A 505 -9.22 -7.71 -43.75
N GLY A 506 -8.82 -6.82 -44.63
CA GLY A 506 -7.49 -6.85 -45.26
C GLY A 506 -6.35 -6.74 -44.23
N ARG A 507 -5.11 -6.97 -44.65
CA ARG A 507 -3.97 -6.69 -43.78
C ARG A 507 -3.97 -5.21 -43.39
N PRO A 508 -3.68 -4.89 -42.11
CA PRO A 508 -3.57 -3.50 -41.67
C PRO A 508 -2.54 -2.76 -42.52
N LYS A 509 -2.90 -1.58 -42.98
CA LYS A 509 -1.95 -0.67 -43.62
C LYS A 509 -1.18 0.05 -42.53
N LEU A 510 0.14 -0.11 -42.52
CA LEU A 510 1.00 0.78 -41.75
C LEU A 510 0.75 2.24 -42.23
N ASN A 511 0.91 3.20 -41.33
CA ASN A 511 0.58 4.62 -41.58
C ASN A 511 -0.90 4.93 -41.84
N ALA A 512 -1.84 4.05 -41.51
CA ALA A 512 -3.27 4.28 -41.73
C ALA A 512 -3.78 5.58 -41.08
N LYS A 513 -3.30 5.94 -39.90
CA LYS A 513 -3.63 7.21 -39.23
C LYS A 513 -3.10 8.42 -40.01
N LEU A 514 -1.89 8.34 -40.53
CA LEU A 514 -1.27 9.40 -41.35
C LEU A 514 -2.02 9.55 -42.68
N GLU A 515 -2.33 8.44 -43.33
CA GLU A 515 -3.10 8.44 -44.60
C GLU A 515 -4.47 9.08 -44.38
N PHE A 516 -5.15 8.72 -43.26
CA PHE A 516 -6.42 9.32 -42.90
C PHE A 516 -6.30 10.85 -42.72
N ALA A 517 -5.31 11.33 -41.96
CA ALA A 517 -5.10 12.77 -41.77
C ALA A 517 -4.92 13.50 -43.12
N ARG A 518 -4.10 12.96 -44.02
CA ARG A 518 -3.85 13.52 -45.35
C ARG A 518 -5.11 13.56 -46.21
N ARG A 519 -5.91 12.49 -46.20
CA ARG A 519 -7.16 12.48 -46.97
C ARG A 519 -8.18 13.47 -46.41
N MET A 520 -8.26 13.62 -45.07
CA MET A 520 -9.13 14.63 -44.44
C MET A 520 -8.70 16.06 -44.83
N LEU A 521 -7.41 16.36 -44.86
CA LEU A 521 -6.88 17.65 -45.34
C LEU A 521 -7.24 17.85 -46.80
N PHE A 522 -7.02 16.85 -47.65
CA PHE A 522 -7.35 16.92 -49.07
C PHE A 522 -8.85 17.23 -49.29
N TYR A 523 -9.74 16.53 -48.60
CA TYR A 523 -11.17 16.81 -48.75
C TYR A 523 -11.57 18.17 -48.20
N LYS A 524 -10.97 18.62 -47.10
CA LYS A 524 -11.16 19.94 -46.51
C LYS A 524 -10.73 21.05 -47.52
N ASP A 525 -9.58 20.90 -48.10
CA ASP A 525 -9.09 21.85 -49.10
C ASP A 525 -9.94 21.85 -50.37
N THR A 526 -10.33 20.68 -50.85
CA THR A 526 -11.23 20.52 -52.01
C THR A 526 -12.60 21.19 -51.78
N MET A 527 -13.18 21.04 -50.58
CA MET A 527 -14.42 21.75 -50.22
C MET A 527 -14.29 23.27 -50.34
N LEU A 528 -13.13 23.81 -50.05
CA LEU A 528 -12.91 25.26 -49.98
C LEU A 528 -12.44 25.86 -51.32
N GLN A 529 -11.69 25.09 -52.12
CA GLN A 529 -10.98 25.61 -53.30
C GLN A 529 -11.51 25.15 -54.63
N SER A 530 -12.30 24.06 -54.68
CA SER A 530 -12.84 23.55 -55.95
C SER A 530 -13.82 24.51 -56.62
N VAL A 531 -13.71 24.60 -57.93
CA VAL A 531 -14.53 25.51 -58.75
C VAL A 531 -15.94 25.02 -58.91
N THR A 532 -16.13 23.70 -59.08
CA THR A 532 -17.45 23.11 -59.34
C THR A 532 -18.23 22.81 -58.03
N ALA A 533 -19.52 22.96 -58.10
CA ALA A 533 -20.41 22.64 -56.99
C ALA A 533 -20.41 21.14 -56.65
N ASP A 534 -20.30 20.29 -57.67
CA ASP A 534 -20.29 18.83 -57.53
C ASP A 534 -19.05 18.35 -56.81
N GLU A 535 -17.88 18.84 -57.18
CA GLU A 535 -16.63 18.50 -56.48
C GLU A 535 -16.67 18.94 -55.01
N ARG A 536 -17.17 20.15 -54.74
CA ARG A 536 -17.35 20.62 -53.36
C ARG A 536 -18.33 19.74 -52.55
N GLY A 537 -19.45 19.34 -53.22
CA GLY A 537 -20.46 18.46 -52.62
C GLY A 537 -19.90 17.08 -52.31
N GLN A 538 -19.17 16.49 -53.26
CA GLN A 538 -18.52 15.21 -53.09
C GLN A 538 -17.44 15.24 -51.97
N ALA A 539 -16.65 16.29 -51.94
CA ALA A 539 -15.63 16.46 -50.91
C ALA A 539 -16.26 16.60 -49.51
N ARG A 540 -17.36 17.34 -49.39
CA ARG A 540 -18.11 17.44 -48.13
C ARG A 540 -18.64 16.08 -47.65
N LEU A 541 -19.23 15.31 -48.58
CA LEU A 541 -19.70 13.99 -48.25
C LEU A 541 -18.59 13.07 -47.78
N MET A 542 -17.44 13.05 -48.46
CA MET A 542 -16.30 12.23 -48.09
C MET A 542 -15.69 12.67 -46.78
N TYR A 543 -15.64 13.97 -46.50
CA TYR A 543 -15.17 14.53 -45.24
C TYR A 543 -16.09 14.09 -44.09
N ALA A 544 -17.40 14.22 -44.24
CA ALA A 544 -18.39 13.79 -43.25
C ALA A 544 -18.33 12.28 -42.96
N ILE A 545 -18.23 11.45 -44.03
CA ILE A 545 -18.04 10.00 -43.87
C ILE A 545 -16.78 9.68 -43.10
N GLY A 546 -15.64 10.32 -43.42
CA GLY A 546 -14.40 10.12 -42.73
C GLY A 546 -14.50 10.51 -41.25
N ARG A 547 -15.12 11.65 -40.95
CA ARG A 547 -15.37 12.09 -39.54
C ARG A 547 -16.18 11.06 -38.78
N ARG A 548 -17.33 10.70 -39.30
CA ARG A 548 -18.22 9.71 -38.68
C ARG A 548 -17.48 8.39 -38.40
N ASN A 549 -16.89 7.81 -39.44
CA ASN A 549 -16.27 6.49 -39.32
C ASN A 549 -15.06 6.48 -38.39
N SER A 550 -14.36 7.61 -38.23
CA SER A 550 -13.23 7.71 -37.30
C SER A 550 -13.63 7.61 -35.81
N PHE A 551 -14.90 7.78 -35.49
CA PHE A 551 -15.43 7.57 -34.13
C PHE A 551 -16.25 6.29 -33.99
N GLU A 552 -16.73 5.71 -35.09
CA GLU A 552 -17.54 4.50 -35.11
C GLU A 552 -16.76 3.28 -35.64
N GLU A 553 -16.89 2.97 -36.92
CA GLU A 553 -16.33 1.76 -37.55
C GLU A 553 -14.79 1.71 -37.56
N CYS A 554 -14.14 2.88 -37.62
CA CYS A 554 -12.69 3.04 -37.64
C CYS A 554 -12.20 3.73 -36.35
N TRP A 555 -12.82 3.44 -35.24
CA TRP A 555 -12.56 4.09 -33.94
C TRP A 555 -11.09 4.14 -33.55
N ALA A 556 -10.29 3.16 -33.92
CA ALA A 556 -8.87 3.11 -33.59
C ALA A 556 -8.02 4.23 -34.25
N LEU A 557 -8.60 5.04 -35.17
CA LEU A 557 -7.99 6.25 -35.69
C LEU A 557 -7.90 7.35 -34.62
N THR A 558 -8.91 7.45 -33.76
CA THR A 558 -9.11 8.57 -32.82
C THR A 558 -9.16 8.15 -31.37
N GLN A 559 -9.31 6.85 -31.09
CA GLN A 559 -9.53 6.32 -29.75
C GLN A 559 -8.54 5.21 -29.41
N TYR A 560 -8.40 4.95 -28.10
CA TYR A 560 -7.60 3.87 -27.57
C TYR A 560 -8.51 2.88 -26.82
N TRP A 561 -8.21 1.59 -26.94
CA TRP A 561 -9.00 0.50 -26.43
C TRP A 561 -8.30 -0.27 -25.32
N ARG A 562 -9.08 -1.07 -24.59
CA ARG A 562 -8.61 -1.92 -23.48
C ARG A 562 -7.51 -2.88 -23.93
N GLY A 563 -6.43 -2.95 -23.15
CA GLY A 563 -5.28 -3.81 -23.39
C GLY A 563 -4.10 -3.03 -23.96
N ASP A 564 -4.19 -2.50 -25.15
CA ASP A 564 -3.21 -1.60 -25.74
C ASP A 564 -3.77 -0.18 -25.87
N TYR A 565 -5.10 -0.08 -25.94
CA TYR A 565 -5.81 1.16 -26.08
C TYR A 565 -6.92 1.20 -25.05
N ILE A 566 -6.80 2.02 -24.09
CA ILE A 566 -7.88 2.36 -23.19
C ILE A 566 -8.67 3.47 -23.89
N GLY A 567 -10.00 3.33 -23.90
CA GLY A 567 -10.83 4.46 -24.28
C GLY A 567 -10.38 5.65 -23.50
N ILE A 568 -9.97 6.72 -24.14
CA ILE A 568 -9.45 7.94 -23.52
C ILE A 568 -10.44 8.51 -22.50
N PHE A 569 -11.69 8.10 -22.60
CA PHE A 569 -12.84 8.58 -21.83
C PHE A 569 -13.15 7.79 -20.56
N TYR A 570 -12.45 6.69 -20.31
CA TYR A 570 -12.65 5.89 -19.10
C TYR A 570 -11.34 5.76 -18.35
N PRO A 571 -11.08 6.63 -17.38
CA PRO A 571 -10.02 6.36 -16.45
C PRO A 571 -10.30 5.03 -15.76
N ALA A 572 -9.29 4.17 -15.65
CA ALA A 572 -9.39 2.84 -15.02
C ALA A 572 -9.91 2.90 -13.56
N LEU A 573 -10.15 4.07 -13.06
CA LEU A 573 -10.63 4.42 -11.74
C LEU A 573 -12.16 4.39 -11.59
N GLN A 574 -12.89 4.31 -12.71
CA GLN A 574 -14.37 4.33 -12.69
C GLN A 574 -15.01 3.09 -12.04
N TYR A 575 -14.24 2.02 -11.83
CA TYR A 575 -14.72 0.77 -11.21
C TYR A 575 -14.58 0.72 -9.68
N TRP A 576 -14.16 1.83 -9.01
CA TRP A 576 -13.58 1.71 -7.68
C TRP A 576 -14.19 2.56 -6.58
N ASP A 577 -15.37 2.90 -6.55
CA ASP A 577 -15.97 3.86 -5.63
C ASP A 577 -16.07 5.24 -6.28
N ASP A 578 -17.17 5.45 -6.96
CA ASP A 578 -17.48 6.68 -7.72
C ASP A 578 -17.26 7.95 -6.88
N ASP A 579 -17.58 7.91 -5.60
CA ASP A 579 -17.43 9.04 -4.67
C ASP A 579 -15.98 9.43 -4.36
N PHE A 580 -15.06 8.47 -4.43
CA PHE A 580 -13.64 8.69 -4.09
C PHE A 580 -12.81 9.06 -5.33
N ALA A 581 -13.10 8.42 -6.45
CA ALA A 581 -12.49 8.71 -7.74
C ALA A 581 -12.87 10.12 -8.21
N GLU A 582 -14.15 10.51 -8.14
CA GLU A 582 -14.63 11.84 -8.52
C GLU A 582 -13.95 12.97 -7.74
N ARG A 583 -13.72 12.80 -6.44
CA ARG A 583 -13.15 13.89 -5.62
C ARG A 583 -11.65 14.09 -5.77
N LYS A 584 -10.89 13.02 -6.02
CA LYS A 584 -9.41 13.09 -6.06
C LYS A 584 -8.82 13.10 -7.47
N TYR A 585 -9.54 12.58 -8.44
CA TYR A 585 -9.10 12.48 -9.84
C TYR A 585 -10.01 13.21 -10.81
N ALA A 586 -10.86 14.10 -10.31
CA ALA A 586 -11.66 15.00 -11.16
C ALA A 586 -10.82 15.66 -12.26
N PHE A 587 -9.54 15.92 -12.01
CA PHE A 587 -8.64 16.48 -13.00
C PHE A 587 -8.37 15.54 -14.20
N LEU A 588 -8.51 14.21 -14.05
CA LEU A 588 -8.44 13.27 -15.17
C LEU A 588 -9.73 13.25 -16.00
N TYR A 589 -10.86 13.68 -15.42
CA TYR A 589 -12.14 13.85 -16.09
C TYR A 589 -12.29 15.20 -16.77
N ASP A 590 -11.48 16.19 -16.38
CA ASP A 590 -11.65 17.57 -16.83
C ASP A 590 -11.63 17.73 -18.35
N TYR A 591 -10.89 16.86 -19.06
CA TYR A 591 -10.85 16.95 -20.51
C TYR A 591 -12.13 16.43 -21.17
N SER A 592 -12.63 15.26 -20.79
CA SER A 592 -13.89 14.69 -21.35
C SER A 592 -15.13 15.53 -21.02
N HIS A 593 -15.02 16.42 -20.02
CA HIS A 593 -16.04 17.37 -19.63
C HIS A 593 -15.66 18.83 -19.96
N SER A 594 -14.50 19.03 -20.61
CA SER A 594 -14.05 20.35 -21.02
C SER A 594 -14.97 20.96 -22.08
N ASP A 595 -15.03 22.30 -22.12
CA ASP A 595 -15.75 23.01 -23.17
C ASP A 595 -15.15 22.71 -24.56
N GLU A 596 -13.83 22.42 -24.62
CA GLU A 596 -13.14 22.04 -25.84
C GLU A 596 -13.61 20.66 -26.34
N TYR A 597 -13.76 19.68 -25.44
CA TYR A 597 -14.31 18.38 -25.82
C TYR A 597 -15.79 18.46 -26.24
N LYS A 598 -16.61 19.16 -25.46
CA LYS A 598 -18.03 19.39 -25.80
C LYS A 598 -18.20 20.10 -27.14
N LYS A 599 -17.27 20.99 -27.47
CA LYS A 599 -17.25 21.66 -28.77
C LYS A 599 -16.97 20.66 -29.91
N ILE A 600 -15.98 19.79 -29.73
CA ILE A 600 -15.66 18.74 -30.71
C ILE A 600 -16.84 17.80 -30.88
N GLU A 601 -17.48 17.39 -29.79
CA GLU A 601 -18.67 16.54 -29.80
C GLU A 601 -19.85 17.22 -30.50
N SER A 602 -20.09 18.51 -30.21
CA SER A 602 -21.16 19.28 -30.86
C SER A 602 -20.88 19.56 -32.34
N GLU A 603 -19.63 19.79 -32.74
CA GLU A 603 -19.24 19.90 -34.15
C GLU A 603 -19.47 18.57 -34.88
N TYR A 604 -19.13 17.44 -34.23
CA TYR A 604 -19.40 16.11 -34.76
C TYR A 604 -20.91 15.87 -35.01
N ASP A 605 -21.75 16.17 -34.01
CA ASP A 605 -23.19 16.04 -34.10
C ASP A 605 -23.83 16.99 -35.14
N SER A 606 -23.20 18.15 -35.36
CA SER A 606 -23.70 19.13 -36.32
C SER A 606 -23.28 18.83 -37.79
N GLU A 607 -22.21 18.03 -37.97
CA GLU A 607 -21.73 17.60 -39.30
C GLU A 607 -22.42 16.30 -39.79
N LEU A 608 -23.11 15.55 -38.90
CA LEU A 608 -23.94 14.41 -39.21
C LEU A 608 -25.35 14.84 -39.63
#